data_561ff60ba74349bfd6e3e0e3a3588d78
#
_entry.id   561ff60ba74349bfd6e3e0e3a3588d78
#
_cell.length_a   1.000
_cell.length_b   1.000
_cell.length_c   1.000
_cell.angle_alpha   90.00
_cell.angle_beta   90.00
_cell.angle_gamma   90.00
#
_symmetry.space_group_name_H-M   'P 1'
#
loop_
_entity.id
_entity.type
_entity.pdbx_description
1 polymer ?
#
loop_
_entity_poly.entity_id
_entity_poly.type
_entity_poly.pdbx_seq_one_letter_code
_entity_poly.pdbx_strand_id
1 'polypeptide(L)'
;MKIALTAGEDIQHLQFIHQLGLSYVVSGISISEKGIIELENLERRRSHFEKYGLKWDVIENLPPLSYNKAMFGLEGRDEQIDNVCQSIENIGAAGIEVLQYQW
;
A
#
# COMPACT_ATOMS: atom_id res chain seq x y z
N MET A 1 -1.68 1.52 21.63
CA MET A 1 -0.71 0.91 20.69
C MET A 1 -1.43 -0.06 19.78
N LYS A 2 -1.15 0.00 18.50
CA LYS A 2 -1.72 -0.93 17.51
C LYS A 2 -0.71 -2.01 17.18
N ILE A 3 -1.17 -3.25 17.11
CA ILE A 3 -0.35 -4.39 16.64
C ILE A 3 -0.91 -4.82 15.29
N ALA A 4 -0.06 -4.87 14.28
CA ALA A 4 -0.41 -5.26 12.94
C ALA A 4 0.50 -6.38 12.44
N LEU A 5 -0.04 -7.25 11.60
CA LEU A 5 0.75 -8.26 10.89
C LEU A 5 0.79 -7.95 9.40
N THR A 6 1.91 -8.29 8.77
CA THR A 6 2.03 -8.24 7.32
C THR A 6 1.11 -9.29 6.68
N ALA A 7 0.32 -8.88 5.71
CA ALA A 7 -0.62 -9.75 5.03
C ALA A 7 -0.74 -9.41 3.54
N GLY A 8 -0.96 -10.44 2.74
CA GLY A 8 -1.46 -10.32 1.38
C GLY A 8 -2.98 -10.50 1.34
N GLU A 9 -3.49 -10.96 0.23
CA GLU A 9 -4.93 -11.18 0.03
C GLU A 9 -5.38 -12.62 0.31
N ASP A 10 -4.48 -13.48 0.80
CA ASP A 10 -4.81 -14.88 1.15
C ASP A 10 -5.84 -14.95 2.29
N ILE A 11 -6.99 -15.50 1.97
CA ILE A 11 -8.14 -15.60 2.87
C ILE A 11 -7.81 -16.36 4.15
N GLN A 12 -7.10 -17.47 4.04
CA GLN A 12 -6.75 -18.29 5.22
C GLN A 12 -5.86 -17.52 6.18
N HIS A 13 -4.90 -16.76 5.65
CA HIS A 13 -4.02 -15.93 6.45
C HIS A 13 -4.77 -14.79 7.13
N LEU A 14 -5.68 -14.14 6.41
CA LEU A 14 -6.51 -13.06 6.97
C LEU A 14 -7.43 -13.58 8.08
N GLN A 15 -8.03 -14.74 7.90
CA GLN A 15 -8.84 -15.39 8.93
C GLN A 15 -8.00 -15.74 10.16
N PHE A 16 -6.79 -16.23 9.97
CA PHE A 16 -5.85 -16.53 11.04
C PHE A 16 -5.50 -15.27 11.85
N ILE A 17 -5.21 -14.16 11.20
CA ILE A 17 -4.93 -12.87 11.85
C ILE A 17 -6.13 -12.44 12.71
N HIS A 18 -7.33 -12.54 12.15
CA HIS A 18 -8.55 -12.19 12.86
C HIS A 18 -8.77 -13.10 14.08
N GLN A 19 -8.52 -14.40 13.96
CA GLN A 19 -8.63 -15.37 15.04
C GLN A 19 -7.64 -15.11 16.18
N LEU A 20 -6.48 -14.51 15.89
CA LEU A 20 -5.53 -14.07 16.92
C LEU A 20 -6.02 -12.87 17.73
N GLY A 21 -7.15 -12.26 17.35
CA GLY A 21 -7.67 -11.06 18.00
C GLY A 21 -7.02 -9.77 17.48
N LEU A 22 -6.28 -9.81 16.39
CA LEU A 22 -5.68 -8.64 15.77
C LEU A 22 -6.64 -7.99 14.78
N SER A 23 -6.57 -6.67 14.67
CA SER A 23 -7.48 -5.88 13.84
C SER A 23 -6.80 -5.12 12.72
N TYR A 24 -5.46 -5.14 12.65
CA TYR A 24 -4.69 -4.30 11.74
C TYR A 24 -3.75 -5.13 10.88
N VAL A 25 -3.61 -4.72 9.63
CA VAL A 25 -2.65 -5.32 8.69
C VAL A 25 -1.74 -4.26 8.07
N VAL A 26 -0.53 -4.69 7.77
CA VAL A 26 0.45 -4.00 6.95
C VAL A 26 0.52 -4.73 5.61
N SER A 27 0.38 -4.04 4.51
CA SER A 27 0.41 -4.69 3.20
C SER A 27 0.97 -3.77 2.12
N GLY A 28 1.67 -4.35 1.17
CA GLY A 28 2.13 -3.65 -0.02
C GLY A 28 1.04 -3.53 -1.08
N ILE A 29 1.33 -2.77 -2.12
CA ILE A 29 0.47 -2.63 -3.30
C ILE A 29 1.33 -2.34 -4.53
N SER A 30 0.87 -2.79 -5.69
CA SER A 30 1.56 -2.58 -6.96
C SER A 30 1.17 -1.26 -7.60
N ILE A 31 2.05 -0.73 -8.44
CA ILE A 31 1.74 0.38 -9.35
C ILE A 31 1.06 -0.17 -10.62
N SER A 32 0.24 0.67 -11.26
CA SER A 32 -0.35 0.40 -12.56
C SER A 32 0.67 0.58 -13.69
N GLU A 33 0.26 0.29 -14.92
CA GLU A 33 1.08 0.57 -16.12
C GLU A 33 1.44 2.05 -16.27
N LYS A 34 0.64 2.95 -15.67
CA LYS A 34 0.91 4.39 -15.63
C LYS A 34 2.00 4.77 -14.61
N GLY A 35 2.45 3.83 -13.80
CA GLY A 35 3.43 4.07 -12.74
C GLY A 35 2.85 4.66 -11.46
N ILE A 36 1.54 4.59 -11.28
CA ILE A 36 0.79 5.19 -10.16
C ILE A 36 0.13 4.09 -9.34
N ILE A 37 0.04 4.28 -8.03
CA ILE A 37 -0.83 3.48 -7.17
C ILE A 37 -2.24 4.03 -7.34
N GLU A 38 -3.09 3.27 -8.03
CA GLU A 38 -4.43 3.71 -8.40
C GLU A 38 -5.38 3.66 -7.19
N LEU A 39 -6.22 4.69 -7.06
CA LEU A 39 -7.20 4.80 -5.98
C LEU A 39 -8.17 3.61 -5.97
N GLU A 40 -8.66 3.21 -7.15
CA GLU A 40 -9.57 2.08 -7.28
C GLU A 40 -8.98 0.78 -6.72
N ASN A 41 -7.69 0.54 -7.01
CA ASN A 41 -7.00 -0.64 -6.51
C ASN A 41 -6.80 -0.60 -5.00
N LEU A 42 -6.50 0.57 -4.46
CA LEU A 42 -6.41 0.79 -3.01
C LEU A 42 -7.76 0.50 -2.32
N GLU A 43 -8.84 1.04 -2.85
CA GLU A 43 -10.18 0.86 -2.28
C GLU A 43 -10.64 -0.59 -2.36
N ARG A 44 -10.38 -1.26 -3.47
CA ARG A 44 -10.68 -2.68 -3.64
C ARG A 44 -9.96 -3.53 -2.60
N ARG A 45 -8.66 -3.30 -2.44
CA ARG A 45 -7.84 -4.06 -1.50
C ARG A 45 -8.21 -3.76 -0.05
N ARG A 46 -8.46 -2.50 0.28
CA ARG A 46 -8.96 -2.12 1.60
C ARG A 46 -10.26 -2.83 1.92
N SER A 47 -11.21 -2.82 1.00
CA SER A 47 -12.51 -3.50 1.17
C SER A 47 -12.35 -5.01 1.35
N HIS A 48 -11.37 -5.62 0.68
CA HIS A 48 -11.07 -7.03 0.85
C HIS A 48 -10.64 -7.34 2.29
N PHE A 49 -9.75 -6.54 2.88
CA PHE A 49 -9.35 -6.71 4.28
C PHE A 49 -10.53 -6.49 5.25
N GLU A 50 -11.36 -5.50 4.98
CA GLU A 50 -12.52 -5.17 5.83
C GLU A 50 -13.53 -6.31 5.91
N LYS A 51 -13.68 -7.12 4.84
CA LYS A 51 -14.53 -8.32 4.85
C LYS A 51 -14.13 -9.33 5.92
N TYR A 52 -12.87 -9.35 6.31
CA TYR A 52 -12.32 -10.26 7.32
C TYR A 52 -12.09 -9.57 8.67
N GLY A 53 -12.70 -8.40 8.89
CA GLY A 53 -12.60 -7.68 10.14
C GLY A 53 -11.26 -7.01 10.37
N LEU A 54 -10.50 -6.72 9.30
CA LEU A 54 -9.16 -6.17 9.37
C LEU A 54 -9.11 -4.78 8.74
N LYS A 55 -8.35 -3.88 9.35
CA LYS A 55 -8.08 -2.55 8.82
C LYS A 55 -6.68 -2.51 8.21
N TRP A 56 -6.58 -2.05 6.98
CA TRP A 56 -5.30 -1.77 6.35
C TRP A 56 -4.76 -0.44 6.86
N ASP A 57 -3.80 -0.52 7.76
CA ASP A 57 -3.30 0.64 8.51
C ASP A 57 -2.03 1.22 7.90
N VAL A 58 -1.20 0.39 7.29
CA VAL A 58 0.10 0.78 6.75
C VAL A 58 0.33 0.17 5.38
N ILE A 59 0.77 1.00 4.43
CA ILE A 59 1.35 0.49 3.18
C ILE A 59 2.83 0.21 3.43
N GLU A 60 3.20 -1.05 3.22
CA GLU A 60 4.57 -1.52 3.36
C GLU A 60 5.34 -1.20 2.08
N ASN A 61 6.19 -0.21 2.14
CA ASN A 61 7.09 0.22 1.08
C ASN A 61 6.42 0.62 -0.24
N LEU A 62 6.95 1.64 -0.84
CA LEU A 62 6.68 1.93 -2.26
C LEU A 62 7.35 0.86 -3.13
N PRO A 63 6.69 0.41 -4.20
CA PRO A 63 7.34 -0.48 -5.16
C PRO A 63 8.62 0.16 -5.73
N PRO A 64 9.75 -0.55 -5.81
CA PRO A 64 11.01 0.02 -6.30
C PRO A 64 10.90 0.68 -7.67
N LEU A 65 10.06 0.16 -8.55
CA LEU A 65 9.81 0.73 -9.87
C LEU A 65 9.13 2.11 -9.84
N SER A 66 8.60 2.53 -8.68
CA SER A 66 7.99 3.84 -8.52
C SER A 66 9.00 4.96 -8.24
N TYR A 67 10.24 4.64 -7.85
CA TYR A 67 11.23 5.64 -7.46
C TYR A 67 12.67 5.38 -7.95
N ASN A 68 12.93 4.28 -8.64
CA ASN A 68 14.28 3.89 -9.03
C ASN A 68 14.99 4.93 -9.93
N LYS A 69 14.26 5.56 -10.84
CA LYS A 69 14.82 6.59 -11.72
C LYS A 69 15.19 7.86 -10.93
N ALA A 70 14.34 8.23 -9.98
CA ALA A 70 14.60 9.36 -9.10
C ALA A 70 15.80 9.09 -8.20
N MET A 71 15.87 7.89 -7.64
CA MET A 71 16.97 7.47 -6.76
C MET A 71 18.32 7.53 -7.45
N PHE A 72 18.40 7.12 -8.72
CA PHE A 72 19.67 7.06 -9.47
C PHE A 72 19.89 8.27 -10.39
N GLY A 73 19.01 9.28 -10.36
CA GLY A 73 19.14 10.47 -11.20
C GLY A 73 18.99 10.20 -12.69
N LEU A 74 18.22 9.19 -13.07
CA LEU A 74 18.04 8.77 -14.46
C LEU A 74 17.01 9.62 -15.20
N GLU A 75 17.02 9.52 -16.54
CA GLU A 75 16.00 10.13 -17.38
C GLU A 75 14.60 9.60 -17.02
N GLY A 76 13.61 10.51 -16.98
CA GLY A 76 12.25 10.17 -16.56
C GLY A 76 12.01 10.29 -15.04
N ARG A 77 13.01 10.77 -14.29
CA ARG A 77 12.88 10.95 -12.84
C ARG A 77 11.80 11.94 -12.44
N ASP A 78 11.62 13.02 -13.18
CA ASP A 78 10.65 14.06 -12.85
C ASP A 78 9.21 13.51 -12.96
N GLU A 79 8.92 12.80 -14.06
CA GLU A 79 7.64 12.12 -14.22
C GLU A 79 7.40 11.08 -13.11
N GLN A 80 8.43 10.34 -12.74
CA GLN A 80 8.34 9.35 -11.67
C GLN A 80 8.04 9.99 -10.30
N ILE A 81 8.64 11.15 -10.02
CA ILE A 81 8.36 11.92 -8.81
C ILE A 81 6.91 12.39 -8.80
N ASP A 82 6.40 12.92 -9.93
CA ASP A 82 5.00 13.34 -10.05
C ASP A 82 4.05 12.15 -9.82
N ASN A 83 4.37 10.99 -10.34
CA ASN A 83 3.60 9.76 -10.13
C ASN A 83 3.59 9.31 -8.66
N VAL A 84 4.71 9.47 -7.95
CA VAL A 84 4.76 9.20 -6.51
C VAL A 84 3.88 10.18 -5.75
N CYS A 85 3.91 11.47 -6.09
CA CYS A 85 3.05 12.47 -5.48
C CYS A 85 1.57 12.12 -5.67
N GLN A 86 1.19 11.76 -6.89
CA GLN A 86 -0.19 11.32 -7.17
C GLN A 86 -0.56 10.06 -6.39
N SER A 87 0.38 9.12 -6.28
CA SER A 87 0.16 7.90 -5.48
C SER A 87 -0.09 8.21 -4.01
N ILE A 88 0.66 9.15 -3.44
CA ILE A 88 0.48 9.59 -2.05
C ILE A 88 -0.89 10.23 -1.85
N GLU A 89 -1.34 11.06 -2.79
CA GLU A 89 -2.68 11.65 -2.75
C GLU A 89 -3.77 10.56 -2.78
N ASN A 90 -3.60 9.56 -3.65
CA ASN A 90 -4.54 8.43 -3.74
C ASN A 90 -4.58 7.60 -2.45
N ILE A 91 -3.42 7.37 -1.83
CA ILE A 91 -3.31 6.66 -0.54
C ILE A 91 -4.08 7.41 0.54
N GLY A 92 -3.89 8.73 0.62
CA GLY A 92 -4.64 9.58 1.56
C GLY A 92 -6.14 9.54 1.29
N ALA A 93 -6.56 9.62 0.02
CA ALA A 93 -7.97 9.54 -0.38
C ALA A 93 -8.60 8.19 -0.02
N ALA A 94 -7.83 7.10 -0.07
CA ALA A 94 -8.28 5.78 0.36
C ALA A 94 -8.38 5.62 1.89
N GLY A 95 -7.93 6.61 2.66
CA GLY A 95 -7.99 6.59 4.12
C GLY A 95 -6.90 5.80 4.79
N ILE A 96 -5.80 5.51 4.11
CA ILE A 96 -4.64 4.84 4.68
C ILE A 96 -3.66 5.89 5.17
N GLU A 97 -3.38 5.88 6.48
CA GLU A 97 -2.69 7.00 7.15
C GLU A 97 -1.17 6.89 7.13
N VAL A 98 -0.63 5.69 6.94
CA VAL A 98 0.82 5.46 7.05
C VAL A 98 1.35 4.85 5.76
N LEU A 99 2.36 5.50 5.21
CA LEU A 99 3.16 4.98 4.11
C LEU A 99 4.59 4.79 4.61
N GLN A 100 5.04 3.55 4.64
CA GLN A 100 6.42 3.22 4.92
C GLN A 100 7.25 3.40 3.65
N TYR A 101 8.42 3.98 3.76
CA TYR A 101 9.37 4.09 2.64
C TYR A 101 10.72 3.49 3.02
N GLN A 102 11.44 3.05 2.01
CA GLN A 102 12.77 2.47 2.16
C GLN A 102 13.66 2.95 1.02
N TRP A 103 14.86 3.34 1.35
CA TRP A 103 15.86 3.76 0.39
C TRP A 103 17.05 2.79 0.36
#